data_3eb8674071400a03fede604d3710a739
#
_entry.id   3eb8674071400a03fede604d3710a739
#
_cell.length_a   1.000
_cell.length_b   1.000
_cell.length_c   1.000
_cell.angle_alpha   90.00
_cell.angle_beta   90.00
_cell.angle_gamma   90.00
#
_symmetry.space_group_name_H-M   'P 1'
#
loop_
_entity.id
_entity.type
_entity.pdbx_description
1 polymer ?
#
loop_
_entity_poly.entity_id
_entity_poly.type
_entity_poly.pdbx_seq_one_letter_code
_entity_poly.pdbx_strand_id
1 'polypeptide(L)'
;MAKAAPEEQLRLLDLQALDSRLNKLQRQAAVVRSNPEITALQGRVAAVDGELVKATTELADLERELTRAEDDVQAVVTRLERDEKRLNSGTGTSKELTALQSEVASLSRRRSDLEDIELDVMERVDAARAAQLEVQQRTDTVRSELAALETERDAEL
;
A
#
# COMPACT_ATOMS: atom_id res chain seq x y z
N MET A 1 0.45 -68.71 -34.46
CA MET A 1 0.22 -67.32 -34.01
C MET A 1 -1.28 -67.07 -34.01
N ALA A 2 -1.85 -66.86 -32.87
CA ALA A 2 -3.26 -66.49 -32.74
C ALA A 2 -3.42 -65.02 -33.23
N LYS A 3 -4.15 -64.81 -34.29
CA LYS A 3 -4.58 -63.52 -34.74
C LYS A 3 -5.85 -63.11 -33.98
N ALA A 4 -5.89 -61.96 -33.37
CA ALA A 4 -7.08 -61.46 -32.72
C ALA A 4 -8.25 -61.37 -33.70
N ALA A 5 -9.48 -61.66 -33.24
CA ALA A 5 -10.68 -61.58 -34.06
C ALA A 5 -10.86 -60.14 -34.61
N PRO A 6 -11.44 -59.98 -35.82
CA PRO A 6 -11.63 -58.67 -36.43
C PRO A 6 -12.36 -57.65 -35.55
N GLU A 7 -13.29 -58.11 -34.72
CA GLU A 7 -14.03 -57.28 -33.76
C GLU A 7 -13.13 -56.78 -32.61
N GLU A 8 -12.20 -57.61 -32.18
CA GLU A 8 -11.21 -57.21 -31.17
C GLU A 8 -10.20 -56.22 -31.71
N GLN A 9 -9.82 -56.37 -32.98
CA GLN A 9 -8.95 -55.38 -33.67
C GLN A 9 -9.61 -54.01 -33.82
N LEU A 10 -10.90 -53.97 -34.13
CA LEU A 10 -11.68 -52.74 -34.19
C LEU A 10 -11.78 -52.06 -32.81
N ARG A 11 -12.05 -52.84 -31.76
CA ARG A 11 -12.06 -52.32 -30.37
C ARG A 11 -10.71 -51.75 -29.96
N LEU A 12 -9.60 -52.37 -30.36
CA LEU A 12 -8.26 -51.87 -30.10
C LEU A 12 -7.99 -50.53 -30.83
N LEU A 13 -8.47 -50.37 -32.05
CA LEU A 13 -8.35 -49.12 -32.82
C LEU A 13 -9.19 -48.02 -32.19
N ASP A 14 -10.40 -48.34 -31.72
CA ASP A 14 -11.25 -47.36 -31.01
C ASP A 14 -10.61 -46.94 -29.69
N LEU A 15 -10.04 -47.88 -28.94
CA LEU A 15 -9.32 -47.58 -27.69
C LEU A 15 -8.11 -46.70 -27.97
N GLN A 16 -7.34 -47.00 -29.00
CA GLN A 16 -6.18 -46.19 -29.40
C GLN A 16 -6.59 -44.79 -29.83
N ALA A 17 -7.72 -44.63 -30.52
CA ALA A 17 -8.26 -43.32 -30.88
C ALA A 17 -8.67 -42.52 -29.64
N LEU A 18 -9.28 -43.18 -28.65
CA LEU A 18 -9.66 -42.54 -27.39
C LEU A 18 -8.43 -42.12 -26.59
N ASP A 19 -7.41 -42.99 -26.47
CA ASP A 19 -6.15 -42.67 -25.81
C ASP A 19 -5.45 -41.46 -26.47
N SER A 20 -5.44 -41.44 -27.79
CA SER A 20 -4.86 -40.32 -28.56
C SER A 20 -5.60 -39.01 -28.31
N ARG A 21 -6.95 -39.05 -28.24
CA ARG A 21 -7.77 -37.92 -27.88
C ARG A 21 -7.50 -37.43 -26.43
N LEU A 22 -7.43 -38.37 -25.51
CA LEU A 22 -7.15 -38.09 -24.11
C LEU A 22 -5.79 -37.40 -23.96
N ASN A 23 -4.75 -37.95 -24.59
CA ASN A 23 -3.42 -37.37 -24.60
C ASN A 23 -3.40 -35.95 -25.20
N LYS A 24 -4.14 -35.74 -26.29
CA LYS A 24 -4.26 -34.41 -26.92
C LYS A 24 -4.94 -33.42 -26.00
N LEU A 25 -6.05 -33.81 -25.36
CA LEU A 25 -6.77 -32.98 -24.40
C LEU A 25 -5.92 -32.63 -23.17
N GLN A 26 -5.18 -33.61 -22.66
CA GLN A 26 -4.25 -33.36 -21.54
C GLN A 26 -3.16 -32.38 -21.89
N ARG A 27 -2.58 -32.44 -23.10
CA ARG A 27 -1.60 -31.45 -23.57
C ARG A 27 -2.22 -30.09 -23.74
N GLN A 28 -3.42 -30.00 -24.30
CA GLN A 28 -4.14 -28.74 -24.45
C GLN A 28 -4.45 -28.13 -23.09
N ALA A 29 -4.92 -28.91 -22.13
CA ALA A 29 -5.18 -28.47 -20.75
C ALA A 29 -3.89 -27.99 -20.06
N ALA A 30 -2.77 -28.68 -20.27
CA ALA A 30 -1.48 -28.26 -19.73
C ALA A 30 -1.03 -26.92 -20.31
N VAL A 31 -1.23 -26.69 -21.61
CA VAL A 31 -0.92 -25.39 -22.25
C VAL A 31 -1.80 -24.27 -21.70
N VAL A 32 -3.08 -24.50 -21.54
CA VAL A 32 -4.02 -23.53 -20.96
C VAL A 32 -3.67 -23.19 -19.52
N ARG A 33 -3.30 -24.20 -18.71
CA ARG A 33 -2.87 -24.00 -17.30
C ARG A 33 -1.59 -23.19 -17.20
N SER A 34 -0.67 -23.36 -18.14
CA SER A 34 0.64 -22.69 -18.13
C SER A 34 0.65 -21.35 -18.85
N ASN A 35 -0.48 -20.64 -18.92
CA ASN A 35 -0.61 -19.36 -19.63
C ASN A 35 0.46 -18.37 -19.17
N PRO A 36 1.38 -17.94 -20.07
CA PRO A 36 2.45 -17.00 -19.72
C PRO A 36 1.95 -15.62 -19.32
N GLU A 37 0.80 -15.17 -19.82
CA GLU A 37 0.20 -13.88 -19.45
C GLU A 37 -0.24 -13.89 -17.98
N ILE A 38 -0.80 -15.01 -17.49
CA ILE A 38 -1.17 -15.17 -16.09
C ILE A 38 0.07 -15.13 -15.21
N THR A 39 1.13 -15.84 -15.58
CA THR A 39 2.40 -15.82 -14.85
C THR A 39 3.00 -14.41 -14.81
N ALA A 40 2.97 -13.67 -15.91
CA ALA A 40 3.44 -12.30 -15.96
C ALA A 40 2.61 -11.37 -15.07
N LEU A 41 1.28 -11.52 -15.07
CA LEU A 41 0.40 -10.74 -14.19
C LEU A 41 0.56 -11.08 -12.71
N GLN A 42 0.78 -12.35 -12.36
CA GLN A 42 1.11 -12.76 -11.00
C GLN A 42 2.38 -12.07 -10.50
N GLY A 43 3.40 -11.97 -11.34
CA GLY A 43 4.62 -11.22 -11.06
C GLY A 43 4.37 -9.72 -10.86
N ARG A 44 3.51 -9.13 -11.67
CA ARG A 44 3.09 -7.72 -11.54
C ARG A 44 2.29 -7.49 -10.25
N VAL A 45 1.39 -8.38 -9.89
CA VAL A 45 0.65 -8.33 -8.62
C VAL A 45 1.62 -8.34 -7.44
N ALA A 46 2.59 -9.24 -7.43
CA ALA A 46 3.60 -9.28 -6.38
C ALA A 46 4.41 -7.97 -6.29
N ALA A 47 4.77 -7.38 -7.43
CA ALA A 47 5.49 -6.12 -7.48
C ALA A 47 4.66 -4.94 -6.94
N VAL A 48 3.40 -4.80 -7.37
CA VAL A 48 2.53 -3.71 -6.89
C VAL A 48 2.11 -3.90 -5.43
N ASP A 49 1.96 -5.14 -4.96
CA ASP A 49 1.74 -5.42 -3.54
C ASP A 49 2.93 -4.96 -2.69
N GLY A 50 4.15 -5.18 -3.15
CA GLY A 50 5.37 -4.67 -2.51
C GLY A 50 5.43 -3.14 -2.48
N GLU A 51 5.07 -2.48 -3.57
CA GLU A 51 4.96 -1.03 -3.65
C GLU A 51 3.89 -0.49 -2.69
N LEU A 52 2.76 -1.17 -2.58
CA LEU A 52 1.67 -0.79 -1.68
C LEU A 52 2.10 -0.89 -0.21
N VAL A 53 2.77 -1.95 0.18
CA VAL A 53 3.33 -2.10 1.54
C VAL A 53 4.29 -0.98 1.86
N LYS A 54 5.18 -0.63 0.93
CA LYS A 54 6.14 0.47 1.09
C LYS A 54 5.43 1.82 1.23
N ALA A 55 4.46 2.12 0.38
CA ALA A 55 3.69 3.35 0.44
C ALA A 55 2.88 3.47 1.74
N THR A 56 2.28 2.38 2.21
CA THR A 56 1.53 2.31 3.46
C THR A 56 2.44 2.54 4.66
N THR A 57 3.63 1.96 4.67
CA THR A 57 4.63 2.13 5.75
C THR A 57 5.14 3.57 5.80
N GLU A 58 5.44 4.15 4.65
CA GLU A 58 5.90 5.54 4.54
C GLU A 58 4.83 6.52 5.05
N LEU A 59 3.58 6.33 4.67
CA LEU A 59 2.47 7.13 5.17
C LEU A 59 2.33 6.99 6.70
N ALA A 60 2.38 5.80 7.24
CA ALA A 60 2.28 5.56 8.68
C ALA A 60 3.42 6.23 9.45
N ASP A 61 4.64 6.20 8.92
CA ASP A 61 5.80 6.87 9.52
C ASP A 61 5.63 8.39 9.53
N LEU A 62 5.14 8.97 8.43
CA LEU A 62 4.87 10.40 8.32
C LEU A 62 3.71 10.84 9.21
N GLU A 63 2.67 10.04 9.36
CA GLU A 63 1.56 10.33 10.29
C GLU A 63 2.04 10.35 11.76
N ARG A 64 2.97 9.48 12.14
CA ARG A 64 3.61 9.52 13.46
C ARG A 64 4.48 10.77 13.63
N GLU A 65 5.21 11.15 12.58
CA GLU A 65 6.00 12.39 12.59
C GLU A 65 5.11 13.63 12.74
N LEU A 66 3.95 13.65 12.06
CA LEU A 66 2.95 14.70 12.21
C LEU A 66 2.42 14.81 13.63
N THR A 67 2.07 13.68 14.24
CA THR A 67 1.61 13.65 15.64
C THR A 67 2.65 14.25 16.58
N ARG A 68 3.93 13.95 16.41
CA ARG A 68 5.00 14.57 17.21
C ARG A 68 5.11 16.07 16.97
N ALA A 69 5.01 16.50 15.71
CA ALA A 69 5.05 17.94 15.39
C ALA A 69 3.88 18.68 16.01
N GLU A 70 2.67 18.11 15.97
CA GLU A 70 1.47 18.65 16.63
C GLU A 70 1.64 18.72 18.15
N ASP A 71 2.19 17.68 18.77
CA ASP A 71 2.47 17.64 20.20
C ASP A 71 3.50 18.70 20.61
N ASP A 72 4.54 18.90 19.80
CA ASP A 72 5.58 19.92 20.04
C ASP A 72 4.98 21.33 19.98
N VAL A 73 4.13 21.61 19.00
CA VAL A 73 3.40 22.88 18.90
C VAL A 73 2.50 23.08 20.11
N GLN A 74 1.73 22.05 20.48
CA GLN A 74 0.79 22.13 21.59
C GLN A 74 1.51 22.37 22.93
N ALA A 75 2.65 21.76 23.15
CA ALA A 75 3.45 21.96 24.36
C ALA A 75 3.92 23.42 24.48
N VAL A 76 4.38 24.01 23.39
CA VAL A 76 4.80 25.42 23.35
C VAL A 76 3.60 26.36 23.53
N VAL A 77 2.49 26.10 22.86
CA VAL A 77 1.24 26.87 23.00
C VAL A 77 0.76 26.89 24.45
N THR A 78 0.72 25.74 25.10
CA THR A 78 0.29 25.62 26.50
C THR A 78 1.19 26.44 27.43
N ARG A 79 2.50 26.39 27.23
CA ARG A 79 3.46 27.14 28.02
C ARG A 79 3.36 28.64 27.74
N LEU A 80 3.21 29.02 26.49
CA LEU A 80 3.04 30.41 26.08
C LEU A 80 1.78 31.03 26.69
N GLU A 81 0.64 30.36 26.62
CA GLU A 81 -0.61 30.80 27.24
C GLU A 81 -0.49 30.98 28.75
N ARG A 82 0.16 30.06 29.42
CA ARG A 82 0.42 30.17 30.85
C ARG A 82 1.29 31.40 31.18
N ASP A 83 2.36 31.62 30.44
CA ASP A 83 3.31 32.71 30.70
C ASP A 83 2.69 34.08 30.32
N GLU A 84 1.91 34.16 29.25
CA GLU A 84 1.13 35.33 28.89
C GLU A 84 0.09 35.69 29.97
N LYS A 85 -0.58 34.69 30.53
CA LYS A 85 -1.53 34.89 31.62
C LYS A 85 -0.86 35.40 32.89
N ARG A 86 0.31 34.90 33.22
CA ARG A 86 1.13 35.43 34.33
C ARG A 86 1.59 36.84 34.08
N LEU A 87 2.03 37.17 32.87
CA LEU A 87 2.46 38.49 32.48
C LEU A 87 1.32 39.49 32.56
N ASN A 88 0.13 39.13 32.05
CA ASN A 88 -1.05 39.98 32.07
C ASN A 88 -1.63 40.20 33.48
N SER A 89 -1.37 39.29 34.41
CA SER A 89 -1.77 39.45 35.81
C SER A 89 -0.98 40.57 36.53
N GLY A 90 0.18 40.92 36.00
CA GLY A 90 1.05 41.96 36.56
C GLY A 90 1.66 41.67 37.93
N THR A 91 1.54 40.45 38.41
CA THR A 91 2.10 40.01 39.72
C THR A 91 3.56 39.63 39.59
N GLY A 92 4.38 40.18 40.44
CA GLY A 92 5.82 39.93 40.49
C GLY A 92 6.65 41.21 40.45
N THR A 93 7.97 41.03 40.61
CA THR A 93 8.91 42.15 40.52
C THR A 93 9.10 42.63 39.10
N SER A 94 9.58 43.84 38.90
CA SER A 94 9.91 44.40 37.59
C SER A 94 10.90 43.51 36.82
N LYS A 95 11.88 42.92 37.53
CA LYS A 95 12.85 41.99 36.95
C LYS A 95 12.21 40.68 36.51
N GLU A 96 11.30 40.15 37.27
CA GLU A 96 10.55 38.92 36.93
C GLU A 96 9.64 39.15 35.72
N LEU A 97 8.95 40.27 35.67
CA LEU A 97 8.09 40.62 34.51
C LEU A 97 8.90 40.82 33.23
N THR A 98 10.08 41.44 33.31
CA THR A 98 10.98 41.60 32.15
C THR A 98 11.50 40.25 31.65
N ALA A 99 11.89 39.38 32.58
CA ALA A 99 12.31 38.01 32.22
C ALA A 99 11.16 37.24 31.54
N LEU A 100 9.94 37.37 32.07
CA LEU A 100 8.75 36.72 31.53
C LEU A 100 8.37 37.24 30.13
N GLN A 101 8.50 38.56 29.88
CA GLN A 101 8.34 39.15 28.55
C GLN A 101 9.34 38.58 27.53
N SER A 102 10.60 38.44 27.94
CA SER A 102 11.64 37.83 27.12
C SER A 102 11.33 36.39 26.80
N GLU A 103 10.85 35.63 27.78
CA GLU A 103 10.44 34.22 27.58
C GLU A 103 9.22 34.09 26.65
N VAL A 104 8.20 34.93 26.82
CA VAL A 104 7.03 34.98 25.92
C VAL A 104 7.45 35.25 24.49
N ALA A 105 8.34 36.21 24.25
CA ALA A 105 8.86 36.50 22.92
C ALA A 105 9.64 35.32 22.34
N SER A 106 10.44 34.63 23.13
CA SER A 106 11.19 33.45 22.73
C SER A 106 10.26 32.28 22.39
N LEU A 107 9.24 32.05 23.20
CA LEU A 107 8.23 31.00 22.96
C LEU A 107 7.38 31.28 21.72
N SER A 108 7.04 32.54 21.47
CA SER A 108 6.31 32.93 20.24
C SER A 108 7.13 32.63 18.99
N ARG A 109 8.43 32.93 19.01
CA ARG A 109 9.33 32.52 17.90
C ARG A 109 9.43 31.01 17.75
N ARG A 110 9.57 30.29 18.87
CA ARG A 110 9.63 28.83 18.86
C ARG A 110 8.35 28.22 18.31
N ARG A 111 7.20 28.76 18.70
CA ARG A 111 5.89 28.36 18.16
C ARG A 111 5.85 28.51 16.64
N SER A 112 6.27 29.66 16.13
CA SER A 112 6.31 29.92 14.67
C SER A 112 7.18 28.91 13.94
N ASP A 113 8.37 28.63 14.46
CA ASP A 113 9.29 27.64 13.87
C ASP A 113 8.70 26.23 13.87
N LEU A 114 8.05 25.82 14.96
CA LEU A 114 7.40 24.51 15.09
C LEU A 114 6.16 24.39 14.20
N GLU A 115 5.39 25.46 14.04
CA GLU A 115 4.25 25.49 13.12
C GLU A 115 4.71 25.34 11.66
N ASP A 116 5.84 25.93 11.28
CA ASP A 116 6.44 25.76 9.95
C ASP A 116 6.86 24.30 9.71
N ILE A 117 7.44 23.65 10.73
CA ILE A 117 7.78 22.22 10.67
C ILE A 117 6.52 21.36 10.54
N GLU A 118 5.48 21.66 11.32
CA GLU A 118 4.20 20.98 11.26
C GLU A 118 3.58 21.06 9.85
N LEU A 119 3.57 22.24 9.24
CA LEU A 119 3.07 22.45 7.89
C LEU A 119 3.85 21.64 6.85
N ASP A 120 5.18 21.60 6.95
CA ASP A 120 6.02 20.79 6.07
C ASP A 120 5.67 19.30 6.18
N VAL A 121 5.50 18.79 7.40
CA VAL A 121 5.12 17.39 7.63
C VAL A 121 3.70 17.13 7.12
N MET A 122 2.76 18.04 7.30
CA MET A 122 1.39 17.94 6.76
C MET A 122 1.39 17.80 5.24
N GLU A 123 2.20 18.59 4.53
CA GLU A 123 2.34 18.51 3.08
C GLU A 123 2.92 17.15 2.65
N ARG A 124 3.90 16.65 3.40
CA ARG A 124 4.49 15.32 3.14
C ARG A 124 3.49 14.18 3.40
N VAL A 125 2.66 14.30 4.42
CA VAL A 125 1.57 13.34 4.69
C VAL A 125 0.56 13.34 3.55
N ASP A 126 0.14 14.51 3.07
CA ASP A 126 -0.81 14.63 1.97
C ASP A 126 -0.26 14.02 0.68
N ALA A 127 1.01 14.27 0.37
CA ALA A 127 1.70 13.66 -0.77
C ALA A 127 1.80 12.12 -0.64
N ALA A 128 2.09 11.63 0.55
CA ALA A 128 2.17 10.19 0.82
C ALA A 128 0.80 9.49 0.73
N ARG A 129 -0.26 10.16 1.16
CA ARG A 129 -1.64 9.66 0.99
C ARG A 129 -2.03 9.56 -0.48
N ALA A 130 -1.72 10.58 -1.27
CA ALA A 130 -1.96 10.56 -2.71
C ALA A 130 -1.18 9.45 -3.40
N ALA A 131 0.08 9.25 -3.05
CA ALA A 131 0.91 8.17 -3.56
C ALA A 131 0.37 6.78 -3.20
N GLN A 132 -0.06 6.59 -1.95
CA GLN A 132 -0.67 5.34 -1.50
C GLN A 132 -1.96 5.03 -2.28
N LEU A 133 -2.83 6.03 -2.47
CA LEU A 133 -4.07 5.87 -3.22
C LEU A 133 -3.81 5.46 -4.67
N GLU A 134 -2.83 6.07 -5.32
CA GLU A 134 -2.42 5.73 -6.69
C GLU A 134 -1.94 4.27 -6.79
N VAL A 135 -1.08 3.85 -5.86
CA VAL A 135 -0.58 2.47 -5.82
C VAL A 135 -1.72 1.49 -5.52
N GLN A 136 -2.65 1.84 -4.63
CA GLN A 136 -3.83 1.02 -4.34
C GLN A 136 -4.69 0.82 -5.58
N GLN A 137 -4.93 1.88 -6.34
CA GLN A 137 -5.70 1.80 -7.59
C GLN A 137 -5.00 0.94 -8.64
N ARG A 138 -3.69 1.07 -8.79
CA ARG A 138 -2.91 0.20 -9.69
C ARG A 138 -2.95 -1.26 -9.26
N THR A 139 -2.85 -1.50 -7.96
CA THR A 139 -2.95 -2.85 -7.38
C THR A 139 -4.31 -3.47 -7.68
N ASP A 140 -5.39 -2.74 -7.46
CA ASP A 140 -6.75 -3.21 -7.74
C ASP A 140 -6.95 -3.51 -9.22
N THR A 141 -6.42 -2.66 -10.11
CA THR A 141 -6.49 -2.86 -11.57
C THR A 141 -5.76 -4.14 -12.00
N VAL A 142 -4.53 -4.33 -11.55
CA VAL A 142 -3.72 -5.50 -11.90
C VAL A 142 -4.35 -6.79 -11.35
N ARG A 143 -4.86 -6.77 -10.15
CA ARG A 143 -5.58 -7.91 -9.56
C ARG A 143 -6.87 -8.25 -10.31
N SER A 144 -7.59 -7.23 -10.75
CA SER A 144 -8.80 -7.40 -11.57
C SER A 144 -8.48 -8.03 -12.93
N GLU A 145 -7.41 -7.58 -13.59
CA GLU A 145 -6.93 -8.17 -14.84
C GLU A 145 -6.53 -9.64 -14.66
N LEU A 146 -5.81 -9.95 -13.59
CA LEU A 146 -5.43 -11.32 -13.26
C LEU A 146 -6.66 -12.20 -13.03
N ALA A 147 -7.61 -11.74 -12.23
CA ALA A 147 -8.85 -12.48 -11.96
C ALA A 147 -9.65 -12.75 -13.23
N ALA A 148 -9.71 -11.79 -14.16
CA ALA A 148 -10.37 -11.97 -15.44
C ALA A 148 -9.71 -13.04 -16.31
N LEU A 149 -8.38 -13.05 -16.41
CA LEU A 149 -7.63 -14.06 -17.13
C LEU A 149 -7.72 -15.44 -16.51
N GLU A 150 -7.69 -15.53 -15.18
CA GLU A 150 -7.87 -16.80 -14.46
C GLU A 150 -9.26 -17.38 -14.69
N THR A 151 -10.30 -16.53 -14.68
CA THR A 151 -11.67 -16.94 -14.97
C THR A 151 -11.80 -17.44 -16.42
N GLU A 152 -11.20 -16.74 -17.36
CA GLU A 152 -11.18 -17.14 -18.77
C GLU A 152 -10.45 -18.46 -18.96
N ARG A 153 -9.28 -18.62 -18.34
CA ARG A 153 -8.54 -19.89 -18.34
C ARG A 153 -9.38 -21.04 -17.79
N ASP A 154 -10.03 -20.84 -16.65
CA ASP A 154 -10.83 -21.88 -16.00
C ASP A 154 -12.07 -22.26 -16.83
N ALA A 155 -12.62 -21.31 -17.59
CA ALA A 155 -13.72 -21.57 -18.54
C ALA A 155 -13.28 -22.44 -19.73
N GLU A 156 -12.01 -22.40 -20.14
CA GLU A 156 -11.43 -23.22 -21.20
C GLU A 156 -11.10 -24.65 -20.74
N LEU A 157 -11.02 -24.90 -19.46
CA LEU A 157 -10.75 -26.22 -18.87
C LEU A 157 -12.04 -27.00 -18.62
#